data_e32e27a5a41bf1c1cc29dd4938617951
#
_entry.id   e32e27a5a41bf1c1cc29dd4938617951
#
_cell.length_a   1.000
_cell.length_b   1.000
_cell.length_c   1.000
_cell.angle_alpha   90.00
_cell.angle_beta   90.00
_cell.angle_gamma   90.00
#
_symmetry.space_group_name_H-M   'P 1'
#
loop_
_entity.id
_entity.type
_entity.pdbx_description
1 polymer ?
#
loop_
_entity_poly.entity_id
_entity_poly.type
_entity_poly.pdbx_seq_one_letter_code
_entity_poly.pdbx_strand_id
1 'polypeptide(L)'
;MQDIYEYIKRPKTVRQEHLDLDDYCIERGGGSTLCKGLLAHLLETTIPNGHMILVCHACNNGKCSNPKHLYWGTPSENRMDRVKYENRTLIEKMEDHYRRKGKLNN
;
A
#
# COMPACT_ATOMS: atom_id res chain seq x y z
N MET A 1 16.32 12.97 4.47
CA MET A 1 15.21 12.01 4.64
C MET A 1 14.09 12.71 5.39
N GLN A 2 12.88 12.61 4.92
CA GLN A 2 11.73 13.29 5.52
C GLN A 2 11.23 12.54 6.74
N ASP A 3 10.90 13.27 7.82
CA ASP A 3 10.29 12.69 9.01
C ASP A 3 8.91 12.11 8.64
N ILE A 4 8.65 10.87 9.05
CA ILE A 4 7.39 10.20 8.73
C ILE A 4 6.18 10.94 9.31
N TYR A 5 6.32 11.55 10.49
CA TYR A 5 5.20 12.27 11.10
C TYR A 5 4.87 13.56 10.36
N GLU A 6 5.85 14.20 9.76
CA GLU A 6 5.60 15.34 8.88
C GLU A 6 4.96 14.90 7.57
N TYR A 7 5.39 13.75 7.05
CA TYR A 7 4.83 13.19 5.82
C TYR A 7 3.35 12.84 5.99
N ILE A 8 2.97 12.23 7.13
CA ILE A 8 1.58 11.78 7.36
C ILE A 8 0.60 12.95 7.49
N LYS A 9 1.07 14.15 7.78
CA LYS A 9 0.22 15.34 7.84
C LYS A 9 -0.23 15.82 6.48
N ARG A 10 0.40 15.34 5.41
CA ARG A 10 0.03 15.71 4.05
C ARG A 10 -1.31 15.09 3.69
N PRO A 11 -2.09 15.74 2.79
CA PRO A 11 -3.33 15.12 2.30
C PRO A 11 -3.07 13.73 1.73
N LYS A 12 -4.03 12.84 1.90
CA LYS A 12 -3.92 11.45 1.44
C LYS A 12 -3.61 11.37 -0.06
N THR A 13 -4.19 12.26 -0.85
CA THR A 13 -3.94 12.32 -2.30
C THR A 13 -2.47 12.54 -2.61
N VAL A 14 -1.81 13.44 -1.88
CA VAL A 14 -0.38 13.70 -2.04
C VAL A 14 0.44 12.48 -1.62
N ARG A 15 0.05 11.85 -0.52
CA ARG A 15 0.77 10.68 0.00
C ARG A 15 0.65 9.45 -0.90
N GLN A 16 -0.29 9.45 -1.84
CA GLN A 16 -0.55 8.34 -2.74
C GLN A 16 -0.11 8.58 -4.18
N GLU A 17 0.58 9.70 -4.45
CA GLU A 17 0.98 10.05 -5.83
C GLU A 17 1.92 9.03 -6.47
N HIS A 18 2.69 8.30 -5.66
CA HIS A 18 3.63 7.29 -6.17
C HIS A 18 2.94 5.98 -6.55
N LEU A 19 1.67 5.80 -6.22
CA LEU A 19 0.98 4.54 -6.44
C LEU A 19 0.82 4.24 -7.93
N ASP A 20 1.13 3.01 -8.29
CA ASP A 20 0.93 2.47 -9.63
C ASP A 20 0.32 1.08 -9.48
N LEU A 21 -1.01 1.03 -9.45
CA LEU A 21 -1.73 -0.23 -9.23
C LEU A 21 -1.79 -1.08 -10.49
N ASP A 22 -1.31 -0.59 -11.62
CA ASP A 22 -1.18 -1.39 -12.83
C ASP A 22 0.10 -2.20 -12.83
N ASP A 23 1.06 -1.87 -11.95
CA ASP A 23 2.24 -2.70 -11.75
C ASP A 23 1.87 -3.99 -11.01
N TYR A 24 2.72 -4.99 -11.08
CA TYR A 24 2.44 -6.30 -10.52
C TYR A 24 2.63 -6.31 -9.01
N CYS A 25 1.83 -7.12 -8.31
CA CYS A 25 2.12 -7.44 -6.91
C CYS A 25 3.40 -8.28 -6.84
N ILE A 26 4.18 -8.04 -5.78
CA ILE A 26 5.41 -8.78 -5.53
C ILE A 26 5.27 -9.41 -4.15
N GLU A 27 5.25 -10.74 -4.08
CA GLU A 27 5.09 -11.46 -2.82
C GLU A 27 6.42 -12.07 -2.41
N ARG A 28 7.11 -11.38 -1.47
CA ARG A 28 8.46 -11.77 -1.03
C ARG A 28 8.50 -12.45 0.34
N GLY A 29 7.39 -12.45 1.06
CA GLY A 29 7.31 -13.12 2.35
C GLY A 29 7.96 -12.39 3.52
N GLY A 30 8.42 -11.15 3.34
CA GLY A 30 9.09 -10.39 4.40
C GLY A 30 8.17 -9.67 5.38
N GLY A 31 6.86 -9.73 5.17
CA GLY A 31 5.88 -9.12 6.03
C GLY A 31 5.95 -7.60 6.07
N SER A 32 5.39 -7.02 7.13
CA SER A 32 5.32 -5.57 7.26
C SER A 32 6.68 -4.91 7.44
N THR A 33 7.64 -5.61 8.01
CA THR A 33 8.99 -5.08 8.17
C THR A 33 9.64 -4.79 6.83
N LEU A 34 9.54 -5.72 5.90
CA LEU A 34 10.05 -5.53 4.54
C LEU A 34 9.30 -4.41 3.82
N CYS A 35 7.97 -4.40 3.94
CA CYS A 35 7.13 -3.38 3.30
C CYS A 35 7.49 -1.97 3.78
N LYS A 36 7.67 -1.81 5.09
CA LYS A 36 8.05 -0.51 5.67
C LYS A 36 9.40 -0.04 5.13
N GLY A 37 10.37 -0.94 5.07
CA GLY A 37 11.70 -0.60 4.56
C GLY A 37 11.67 -0.18 3.10
N LEU A 38 10.96 -0.93 2.26
CA LEU A 38 10.85 -0.63 0.83
C LEU A 38 10.12 0.68 0.57
N LEU A 39 9.03 0.92 1.31
CA LEU A 39 8.27 2.14 1.14
C LEU A 39 9.05 3.37 1.62
N ALA A 40 9.71 3.25 2.76
CA ALA A 40 10.55 4.34 3.28
C ALA A 40 11.65 4.70 2.29
N HIS A 41 12.25 3.70 1.66
CA HIS A 41 13.27 3.91 0.65
C HIS A 41 12.72 4.65 -0.57
N LEU A 42 11.57 4.20 -1.07
CA LEU A 42 10.95 4.81 -2.25
C LEU A 42 10.55 6.27 -2.00
N LEU A 43 9.97 6.55 -0.85
CA LEU A 43 9.45 7.87 -0.50
C LEU A 43 10.48 8.77 0.19
N GLU A 44 11.66 8.23 0.48
CA GLU A 44 12.71 8.93 1.21
C GLU A 44 12.21 9.48 2.55
N THR A 45 11.47 8.62 3.28
CA THR A 45 10.96 8.94 4.60
C THR A 45 11.64 8.08 5.67
N THR A 46 11.49 8.48 6.94
CA THR A 46 11.87 7.62 8.05
C THR A 46 10.84 6.48 8.20
N ILE A 47 11.22 5.42 8.93
CA ILE A 47 10.30 4.33 9.22
C ILE A 47 9.53 4.69 10.50
N PRO A 48 8.18 4.56 10.50
CA PRO A 48 7.41 4.91 11.69
C PRO A 48 7.65 3.95 12.84
N ASN A 49 7.64 4.48 14.05
CA ASN A 49 7.66 3.71 15.28
C ASN A 49 6.27 3.66 15.88
N GLY A 50 5.84 2.49 16.35
CA GLY A 50 4.55 2.32 17.01
C GLY A 50 3.42 2.05 16.02
N HIS A 51 2.19 2.31 16.46
CA HIS A 51 0.98 1.88 15.77
C HIS A 51 0.15 3.03 15.17
N MET A 52 0.65 4.26 15.22
CA MET A 52 -0.10 5.41 14.71
C MET A 52 -0.02 5.55 13.20
N ILE A 53 1.04 5.02 12.60
CA ILE A 53 1.24 5.06 11.15
C ILE A 53 1.53 3.65 10.70
N LEU A 54 0.79 3.20 9.70
CA LEU A 54 0.90 1.85 9.17
C LEU A 54 1.35 1.88 7.72
N VAL A 55 2.00 0.80 7.28
CA VAL A 55 2.14 0.55 5.85
C VAL A 55 0.84 -0.08 5.37
N CYS A 56 0.18 0.57 4.41
CA CYS A 56 -1.11 0.15 3.89
C CYS A 56 -0.95 -0.39 2.47
N HIS A 57 -1.72 -1.42 2.14
CA HIS A 57 -1.70 -2.05 0.83
C HIS A 57 -2.85 -1.51 -0.03
N ALA A 58 -2.55 -0.60 -0.95
CA ALA A 58 -3.56 -0.06 -1.86
C ALA A 58 -4.12 -1.14 -2.80
N CYS A 59 -3.34 -2.19 -3.06
CA CYS A 59 -3.77 -3.33 -3.87
C CYS A 59 -4.64 -4.33 -3.10
N ASN A 60 -4.83 -4.13 -1.82
CA ASN A 60 -5.55 -5.00 -0.90
C ASN A 60 -5.02 -6.44 -0.85
N ASN A 61 -3.75 -6.62 -1.18
CA ASN A 61 -3.05 -7.89 -1.05
C ASN A 61 -2.01 -7.77 0.05
N GLY A 62 -2.31 -8.31 1.22
CA GLY A 62 -1.44 -8.19 2.40
C GLY A 62 -0.08 -8.85 2.26
N LYS A 63 0.12 -9.68 1.24
CA LYS A 63 1.40 -10.31 0.95
C LYS A 63 2.27 -9.51 -0.01
N CYS A 64 1.72 -8.46 -0.62
CA CYS A 64 2.44 -7.66 -1.60
C CYS A 64 3.48 -6.78 -0.92
N SER A 65 4.69 -6.78 -1.47
CA SER A 65 5.78 -5.92 -1.01
C SER A 65 6.25 -4.95 -2.09
N ASN A 66 5.45 -4.76 -3.14
CA ASN A 66 5.76 -3.76 -4.15
C ASN A 66 5.51 -2.37 -3.59
N PRO A 67 6.53 -1.52 -3.43
CA PRO A 67 6.34 -0.20 -2.80
C PRO A 67 5.40 0.71 -3.59
N LYS A 68 5.21 0.45 -4.88
CA LYS A 68 4.24 1.19 -5.69
C LYS A 68 2.79 0.84 -5.35
N HIS A 69 2.57 -0.18 -4.53
CA HIS A 69 1.25 -0.57 -4.03
C HIS A 69 1.08 -0.22 -2.55
N LEU A 70 2.08 0.39 -1.94
CA LEU A 70 2.11 0.67 -0.50
C LEU A 70 2.04 2.16 -0.25
N TYR A 71 1.45 2.55 0.88
CA TYR A 71 1.46 3.93 1.31
C TYR A 71 1.43 4.01 2.83
N TRP A 72 1.90 5.15 3.36
CA TRP A 72 1.79 5.42 4.79
C TRP A 72 0.40 5.94 5.08
N GLY A 73 -0.26 5.34 6.06
CA GLY A 73 -1.60 5.74 6.45
C GLY A 73 -1.87 5.49 7.91
N THR A 74 -2.99 6.01 8.39
CA THR A 74 -3.45 5.77 9.75
C THR A 74 -4.28 4.47 9.78
N PRO A 75 -4.49 3.87 10.96
CA PRO A 75 -5.39 2.72 11.07
C PRO A 75 -6.80 3.01 10.53
N SER A 76 -7.28 4.23 10.72
CA SER A 76 -8.57 4.65 10.22
C SER A 76 -8.62 4.65 8.69
N GLU A 77 -7.59 5.19 8.05
CA GLU A 77 -7.50 5.20 6.58
C GLU A 77 -7.43 3.79 6.01
N ASN A 78 -6.64 2.92 6.64
CA ASN A 78 -6.51 1.54 6.22
C ASN A 78 -7.85 0.81 6.31
N ARG A 79 -8.60 1.04 7.38
CA ARG A 79 -9.93 0.45 7.58
C ARG A 79 -10.91 0.93 6.51
N MET A 80 -10.90 2.21 6.20
CA MET A 80 -11.80 2.77 5.19
C MET A 80 -11.51 2.21 3.80
N ASP A 81 -10.25 2.03 3.46
CA ASP A 81 -9.88 1.44 2.18
C ASP A 81 -10.36 -0.02 2.08
N ARG A 82 -10.28 -0.76 3.18
CA ARG A 82 -10.79 -2.14 3.24
C ARG A 82 -12.31 -2.17 3.02
N VAL A 83 -13.04 -1.27 3.69
CA VAL A 83 -14.49 -1.19 3.53
C VAL A 83 -14.87 -0.88 2.09
N LYS A 84 -14.19 0.07 1.47
CA LYS A 84 -14.43 0.40 0.06
C LYS A 84 -14.20 -0.82 -0.84
N TYR A 85 -13.14 -1.58 -0.59
CA TYR A 85 -12.84 -2.77 -1.37
C TYR A 85 -13.93 -3.83 -1.21
N GLU A 86 -14.37 -4.06 0.02
CA GLU A 86 -15.39 -5.07 0.31
C GLU A 86 -16.75 -4.73 -0.29
N ASN A 87 -17.01 -3.45 -0.56
CA ASN A 87 -18.26 -3.01 -1.19
C ASN A 87 -18.26 -3.12 -2.71
N ARG A 88 -17.16 -3.57 -3.32
CA ARG A 88 -17.09 -3.80 -4.76
C ARG A 88 -17.83 -5.08 -5.14
N THR A 89 -18.25 -5.17 -6.40
CA THR A 89 -18.82 -6.41 -6.93
C THR A 89 -17.75 -7.49 -6.97
N LEU A 90 -18.21 -8.74 -6.99
CA LEU A 90 -17.29 -9.89 -7.09
C LEU A 90 -16.43 -9.80 -8.36
N ILE A 91 -17.02 -9.42 -9.47
CA ILE A 91 -16.30 -9.31 -10.75
C ILE A 91 -15.20 -8.28 -10.64
N GLU A 92 -15.50 -7.10 -10.07
CA GLU A 92 -14.50 -6.05 -9.87
C GLU A 92 -13.34 -6.52 -8.98
N LYS A 93 -13.65 -7.25 -7.92
CA LYS A 93 -12.63 -7.81 -7.03
C LYS A 93 -11.74 -8.80 -7.76
N MET A 94 -12.31 -9.64 -8.59
CA MET A 94 -11.55 -10.64 -9.36
C MET A 94 -10.65 -9.97 -10.39
N GLU A 95 -11.15 -8.97 -11.10
CA GLU A 95 -10.35 -8.23 -12.09
C GLU A 95 -9.16 -7.55 -11.44
N ASP A 96 -9.37 -6.88 -10.31
CA ASP A 96 -8.30 -6.24 -9.55
C ASP A 96 -7.26 -7.26 -9.09
N HIS A 97 -7.72 -8.40 -8.61
CA HIS A 97 -6.84 -9.47 -8.13
C HIS A 97 -5.90 -9.96 -9.22
N TYR A 98 -6.45 -10.28 -10.39
CA TYR A 98 -5.63 -10.78 -11.49
C TYR A 98 -4.67 -9.72 -12.02
N ARG A 99 -5.13 -8.50 -12.17
CA ARG A 99 -4.30 -7.41 -12.64
C ARG A 99 -3.10 -7.19 -11.73
N ARG A 100 -3.34 -7.12 -10.42
CA ARG A 100 -2.30 -6.80 -9.44
C ARG A 100 -1.33 -7.93 -9.19
N LYS A 101 -1.74 -9.15 -9.45
CA LYS A 101 -0.85 -10.30 -9.34
C LYS A 101 -0.04 -10.57 -10.59
N GLY A 102 -0.28 -9.86 -11.66
CA GLY A 102 0.47 -10.04 -12.89
C GLY A 102 0.21 -11.35 -13.59
N LYS A 103 -0.93 -11.97 -13.34
CA LYS A 103 -1.26 -13.27 -13.95
C LYS A 103 -1.74 -13.16 -15.38
N LEU A 104 -2.17 -11.99 -15.77
CA LEU A 104 -2.79 -11.79 -17.09
C LEU A 104 -1.79 -11.79 -18.22
N ASN A 105 -0.54 -11.66 -17.93
CA ASN A 105 0.51 -11.63 -18.94
C ASN A 105 0.98 -13.02 -19.36
N ASN A 106 0.35 -14.01 -18.91
CA ASN A 106 0.72 -15.39 -19.25
C ASN A 106 0.44 -15.72 -20.71
#